data_ae51aa9e5e0ea980947a4642dc56ab91
#
_entry.id   ae51aa9e5e0ea980947a4642dc56ab91
#
_cell.length_a   1.000
_cell.length_b   1.000
_cell.length_c   1.000
_cell.angle_alpha   90.00
_cell.angle_beta   90.00
_cell.angle_gamma   90.00
#
_symmetry.space_group_name_H-M   'P 1'
#
loop_
_entity.id
_entity.type
_entity.pdbx_description
1 polymer ?
#
loop_
_entity_poly.entity_id
_entity_poly.type
_entity_poly.pdbx_seq_one_letter_code
_entity_poly.pdbx_strand_id
1 'polypeptide(L)'
;MPVVELAKAVNLTTSPCSERVKRLEKEGYIIGYHAQLNPEKLGMDVQVFIHIRLDQNNFSIFQKFSDAVAVLPEIESCYSLSGDFDTMIKVRVKNMRAYQAFMAHKLPTLPGVIQTRSEFVIEEHKTSFGVNVDVLDLDQ
;
A
#
# COMPACT_ATOMS: atom_id res chain seq x y z
N MET A 1 -9.64 -8.97 12.48
CA MET A 1 -10.96 -8.86 13.16
C MET A 1 -11.32 -10.17 13.81
N PRO A 2 -11.64 -10.16 15.11
CA PRO A 2 -12.11 -11.39 15.76
C PRO A 2 -13.40 -11.91 15.12
N VAL A 3 -13.56 -13.23 15.12
CA VAL A 3 -14.72 -13.87 14.50
C VAL A 3 -16.05 -13.38 15.10
N VAL A 4 -16.06 -13.11 16.41
CA VAL A 4 -17.26 -12.61 17.09
C VAL A 4 -17.70 -11.26 16.53
N GLU A 5 -16.76 -10.33 16.33
CA GLU A 5 -17.07 -9.02 15.75
C GLU A 5 -17.54 -9.13 14.31
N LEU A 6 -16.92 -10.02 13.54
CA LEU A 6 -17.32 -10.25 12.16
C LEU A 6 -18.73 -10.85 12.10
N ALA A 7 -19.06 -11.76 13.00
CA ALA A 7 -20.40 -12.35 13.09
C ALA A 7 -21.46 -11.30 13.36
N LYS A 8 -21.18 -10.35 14.25
CA LYS A 8 -22.09 -9.23 14.52
C LYS A 8 -22.28 -8.36 13.28
N ALA A 9 -21.20 -8.09 12.55
CA ALA A 9 -21.24 -7.24 11.37
C ALA A 9 -22.11 -7.84 10.27
N VAL A 10 -22.20 -9.16 10.18
CA VAL A 10 -22.97 -9.85 9.13
C VAL A 10 -24.27 -10.50 9.66
N ASN A 11 -24.64 -10.19 10.91
CA ASN A 11 -25.86 -10.71 11.53
C ASN A 11 -25.95 -12.24 11.55
N LEU A 12 -24.82 -12.90 11.82
CA LEU A 12 -24.73 -14.35 11.93
C LEU A 12 -24.28 -14.76 13.32
N THR A 13 -24.57 -16.01 13.69
CA THR A 13 -23.99 -16.59 14.89
C THR A 13 -22.50 -16.85 14.66
N THR A 14 -21.75 -17.00 15.74
CA THR A 14 -20.29 -17.17 15.66
C THR A 14 -19.90 -18.40 14.84
N SER A 15 -20.58 -19.53 15.04
CA SER A 15 -20.21 -20.79 14.38
C SER A 15 -20.38 -20.75 12.85
N PRO A 16 -21.56 -20.38 12.31
CA PRO A 16 -21.71 -20.23 10.87
C PRO A 16 -20.80 -19.16 10.28
N CYS A 17 -20.54 -18.08 11.02
CA CYS A 17 -19.63 -17.05 10.58
C CYS A 17 -18.20 -17.57 10.47
N SER A 18 -17.76 -18.39 11.44
CA SER A 18 -16.44 -18.99 11.42
C SER A 18 -16.24 -19.88 10.18
N GLU A 19 -17.23 -20.67 9.81
CA GLU A 19 -17.16 -21.48 8.62
C GLU A 19 -17.11 -20.65 7.35
N ARG A 20 -17.87 -19.56 7.29
CA ARG A 20 -17.83 -18.64 6.15
C ARG A 20 -16.46 -17.96 6.01
N VAL A 21 -15.88 -17.54 7.11
CA VAL A 21 -14.55 -16.92 7.09
C VAL A 21 -13.54 -17.90 6.52
N LYS A 22 -13.54 -19.15 6.97
CA LYS A 22 -12.64 -20.18 6.45
C LYS A 22 -12.82 -20.39 4.95
N ARG A 23 -14.06 -20.38 4.48
CA ARG A 23 -14.35 -20.54 3.06
C ARG A 23 -13.86 -19.36 2.24
N LEU A 24 -14.06 -18.12 2.74
CA LEU A 24 -13.58 -16.93 2.07
C LEU A 24 -12.06 -16.90 2.00
N GLU A 25 -11.37 -17.37 3.03
CA GLU A 25 -9.92 -17.52 3.00
C GLU A 25 -9.48 -18.55 1.96
N LYS A 26 -10.14 -19.71 1.95
CA LYS A 26 -9.79 -20.79 1.04
C LYS A 26 -10.03 -20.40 -0.43
N GLU A 27 -11.09 -19.66 -0.69
CA GLU A 27 -11.42 -19.20 -2.04
C GLU A 27 -10.68 -17.93 -2.45
N GLY A 28 -9.86 -17.38 -1.57
CA GLY A 28 -9.01 -16.24 -1.88
C GLY A 28 -9.69 -14.88 -1.75
N TYR A 29 -10.91 -14.80 -1.23
CA TYR A 29 -11.55 -13.50 -0.99
C TYR A 29 -10.90 -12.77 0.18
N ILE A 30 -10.47 -13.50 1.20
CA ILE A 30 -9.69 -12.93 2.30
C ILE A 30 -8.25 -13.35 2.09
N ILE A 31 -7.37 -12.39 1.85
CA ILE A 31 -5.97 -12.64 1.53
C ILE A 31 -5.01 -12.42 2.71
N GLY A 32 -5.54 -11.96 3.83
CA GLY A 32 -4.70 -11.78 5.02
C GLY A 32 -5.38 -11.00 6.12
N TYR A 33 -4.70 -10.93 7.25
CA TYR A 33 -5.12 -10.18 8.44
C TYR A 33 -3.94 -9.35 8.90
N HIS A 34 -4.15 -8.07 9.13
CA HIS A 34 -3.07 -7.17 9.51
C HIS A 34 -3.49 -6.26 10.64
N ALA A 35 -2.57 -6.02 11.57
CA ALA A 35 -2.75 -4.98 12.56
C ALA A 35 -2.53 -3.63 11.88
N GLN A 36 -3.43 -2.70 12.15
CA GLN A 36 -3.22 -1.32 11.76
C GLN A 36 -2.43 -0.60 12.84
N LEU A 37 -1.25 -0.10 12.50
CA LEU A 37 -0.41 0.63 13.42
C LEU A 37 -0.68 2.12 13.31
N ASN A 38 -0.59 2.82 14.44
CA ASN A 38 -0.76 4.28 14.44
C ASN A 38 0.59 4.92 14.13
N PRO A 39 0.76 5.53 12.94
CA PRO A 39 2.05 6.07 12.55
C PRO A 39 2.52 7.23 13.43
N GLU A 40 1.59 8.06 13.92
CA GLU A 40 1.94 9.18 14.79
C GLU A 40 2.56 8.71 16.09
N LYS A 41 1.99 7.65 16.68
CA LYS A 41 2.54 7.07 17.92
C LYS A 41 3.89 6.41 17.71
N LEU A 42 4.19 6.00 16.50
CA LEU A 42 5.48 5.42 16.15
C LEU A 42 6.49 6.46 15.70
N GLY A 43 6.08 7.75 15.68
CA GLY A 43 6.95 8.83 15.24
C GLY A 43 7.21 8.84 13.75
N MET A 44 6.34 8.23 12.95
CA MET A 44 6.47 8.16 11.49
C MET A 44 5.58 9.23 10.86
N ASP A 45 6.01 10.48 10.99
CA ASP A 45 5.14 11.63 10.71
C ASP A 45 5.14 12.11 9.27
N VAL A 46 6.07 11.66 8.44
CA VAL A 46 6.19 12.15 7.05
C VAL A 46 5.77 11.07 6.08
N GLN A 47 4.77 11.41 5.25
CA GLN A 47 4.27 10.55 4.19
C GLN A 47 4.41 11.29 2.87
N VAL A 48 4.98 10.63 1.87
CA VAL A 48 5.30 11.23 0.58
C VAL A 48 4.83 10.32 -0.54
N PHE A 49 4.18 10.91 -1.54
CA PHE A 49 3.96 10.24 -2.81
C PHE A 49 5.06 10.66 -3.77
N ILE A 50 5.80 9.71 -4.29
CA ILE A 50 6.86 9.98 -5.24
C ILE A 50 6.46 9.39 -6.58
N HIS A 51 6.20 10.27 -7.54
CA HIS A 51 5.94 9.88 -8.92
C HIS A 51 7.26 9.66 -9.63
N ILE A 52 7.35 8.58 -10.38
CA ILE A 52 8.59 8.15 -10.98
C ILE A 52 8.39 7.88 -12.46
N ARG A 53 9.29 8.43 -13.28
CA ARG A 53 9.37 8.09 -14.69
C ARG A 53 10.54 7.13 -14.89
N LEU A 54 10.26 6.01 -15.53
CA LEU A 54 11.23 4.96 -15.76
C LEU A 54 11.74 4.99 -17.21
N ASP A 55 12.95 4.51 -17.42
CA ASP A 55 13.53 4.35 -18.74
C ASP A 55 12.84 3.19 -19.46
N GLN A 56 11.96 3.50 -20.40
CA GLN A 56 11.15 2.51 -21.10
C GLN A 56 11.90 1.83 -22.24
N ASN A 57 13.14 2.18 -22.50
CA ASN A 57 13.96 1.52 -23.53
C ASN A 57 14.50 0.17 -23.09
N ASN A 58 14.26 -0.21 -21.84
CA ASN A 58 14.70 -1.49 -21.28
C ASN A 58 13.46 -2.33 -20.94
N PHE A 59 13.30 -3.47 -21.61
CA PHE A 59 12.16 -4.36 -21.42
C PHE A 59 11.98 -4.87 -20.01
N SER A 60 13.07 -5.11 -19.31
CA SER A 60 13.01 -5.71 -17.97
C SER A 60 12.97 -4.67 -16.86
N ILE A 61 12.89 -3.37 -17.20
CA ILE A 61 13.05 -2.32 -16.21
C ILE A 61 11.95 -2.36 -15.15
N PHE A 62 10.70 -2.62 -15.55
CA PHE A 62 9.59 -2.67 -14.60
C PHE A 62 9.76 -3.79 -13.60
N GLN A 63 10.23 -4.95 -14.04
CA GLN A 63 10.45 -6.07 -13.14
C GLN A 63 11.62 -5.80 -12.20
N LYS A 64 12.70 -5.26 -12.71
CA LYS A 64 13.88 -4.89 -11.90
C LYS A 64 13.51 -3.83 -10.87
N PHE A 65 12.73 -2.84 -11.28
CA PHE A 65 12.25 -1.79 -10.40
C PHE A 65 11.36 -2.38 -9.29
N SER A 66 10.41 -3.22 -9.66
CA SER A 66 9.51 -3.87 -8.72
C SER A 66 10.27 -4.70 -7.68
N ASP A 67 11.28 -5.46 -8.13
CA ASP A 67 12.10 -6.26 -7.23
C ASP A 67 12.89 -5.39 -6.26
N ALA A 68 13.42 -4.27 -6.74
CA ALA A 68 14.18 -3.34 -5.92
C ALA A 68 13.29 -2.64 -4.88
N VAL A 69 12.07 -2.26 -5.27
CA VAL A 69 11.10 -1.63 -4.39
C VAL A 69 10.72 -2.57 -3.24
N ALA A 70 10.58 -3.85 -3.53
CA ALA A 70 10.12 -4.84 -2.55
C ALA A 70 11.03 -4.95 -1.32
N VAL A 71 12.31 -4.61 -1.45
CA VAL A 71 13.28 -4.74 -0.35
C VAL A 71 13.48 -3.46 0.45
N LEU A 72 12.84 -2.36 0.08
CA LEU A 72 12.95 -1.09 0.79
C LEU A 72 11.76 -0.91 1.74
N PRO A 73 11.99 -1.00 3.07
CA PRO A 73 10.89 -0.95 4.02
C PRO A 73 10.19 0.40 4.12
N GLU A 74 10.86 1.48 3.71
CA GLU A 74 10.27 2.81 3.71
C GLU A 74 9.13 2.93 2.69
N ILE A 75 9.14 2.09 1.67
CA ILE A 75 8.11 2.10 0.62
C ILE A 75 6.94 1.24 1.06
N GLU A 76 5.81 1.89 1.35
CA GLU A 76 4.60 1.20 1.77
C GLU A 76 3.82 0.61 0.59
N SER A 77 3.84 1.29 -0.54
CA SER A 77 3.05 0.90 -1.72
C SER A 77 3.75 1.32 -2.99
N CYS A 78 3.48 0.61 -4.07
CA CYS A 78 4.02 0.90 -5.38
C CYS A 78 2.97 0.56 -6.43
N TYR A 79 2.70 1.50 -7.33
CA TYR A 79 1.68 1.36 -8.36
C TYR A 79 2.22 1.75 -9.72
N SER A 80 1.83 1.00 -10.76
CA SER A 80 2.02 1.44 -12.14
C SER A 80 0.85 2.32 -12.52
N LEU A 81 1.14 3.42 -13.20
CA LEU A 81 0.14 4.43 -13.55
C LEU A 81 0.04 4.61 -15.06
N SER A 82 -1.12 5.07 -15.50
CA SER A 82 -1.38 5.34 -16.92
C SER A 82 -1.12 6.78 -17.30
N GLY A 83 -0.55 7.60 -16.43
CA GLY A 83 -0.30 9.02 -16.69
C GLY A 83 1.10 9.31 -17.21
N ASP A 84 1.53 10.57 -17.09
CA ASP A 84 2.85 11.02 -17.55
C ASP A 84 3.99 10.34 -16.79
N PHE A 85 3.78 10.04 -15.51
CA PHE A 85 4.70 9.25 -14.72
C PHE A 85 4.25 7.80 -14.73
N ASP A 86 5.18 6.90 -14.92
CA ASP A 86 4.90 5.46 -15.08
C ASP A 86 4.51 4.78 -13.80
N THR A 87 4.99 5.31 -12.67
CA THR A 87 4.91 4.63 -11.38
C THR A 87 4.77 5.66 -10.27
N MET A 88 4.14 5.23 -9.18
CA MET A 88 4.08 6.02 -7.96
C MET A 88 4.41 5.13 -6.78
N ILE A 89 5.27 5.62 -5.89
CA ILE A 89 5.55 4.95 -4.63
C ILE A 89 5.06 5.81 -3.48
N LYS A 90 4.60 5.16 -2.43
CA LYS A 90 4.19 5.80 -1.19
C LYS A 90 5.25 5.49 -0.14
N VAL A 91 5.88 6.53 0.37
CA VAL A 91 6.99 6.42 1.30
C VAL A 91 6.60 7.01 2.65
N ARG A 92 6.97 6.32 3.72
CA ARG A 92 6.76 6.84 5.08
C ARG A 92 8.07 6.83 5.82
N VAL A 93 8.41 7.99 6.40
CA VAL A 93 9.64 8.19 7.16
C VAL A 93 9.36 9.04 8.39
N LYS A 94 10.34 9.11 9.30
CA LYS A 94 10.16 9.80 10.58
C LYS A 94 10.06 11.31 10.45
N ASN A 95 10.90 11.91 9.61
CA ASN A 95 11.04 13.36 9.51
C ASN A 95 11.68 13.73 8.17
N MET A 96 11.87 15.03 7.94
CA MET A 96 12.47 15.51 6.69
C MET A 96 13.92 15.06 6.52
N ARG A 97 14.67 14.91 7.60
CA ARG A 97 16.04 14.40 7.51
C ARG A 97 16.05 12.96 7.00
N ALA A 98 15.14 12.13 7.50
CA ALA A 98 14.99 10.75 7.02
C ALA A 98 14.56 10.72 5.55
N TYR A 99 13.70 11.64 5.14
CA TYR A 99 13.31 11.79 3.73
C TYR A 99 14.52 12.12 2.86
N GLN A 100 15.33 13.08 3.29
CA GLN A 100 16.54 13.45 2.56
C GLN A 100 17.50 12.27 2.44
N ALA A 101 17.67 11.51 3.52
CA ALA A 101 18.51 10.31 3.49
C ALA A 101 17.97 9.25 2.52
N PHE A 102 16.65 9.06 2.50
CA PHE A 102 16.02 8.15 1.56
C PHE A 102 16.29 8.57 0.12
N MET A 103 16.10 9.85 -0.20
CA MET A 103 16.31 10.38 -1.54
C MET A 103 17.77 10.32 -1.97
N ALA A 104 18.70 10.48 -1.04
CA ALA A 104 20.13 10.47 -1.33
C ALA A 104 20.72 9.07 -1.45
N HIS A 105 20.21 8.11 -0.67
CA HIS A 105 20.87 6.82 -0.51
C HIS A 105 20.01 5.62 -0.94
N LYS A 106 18.70 5.71 -0.83
CA LYS A 106 17.80 4.60 -1.14
C LYS A 106 17.18 4.72 -2.53
N LEU A 107 16.63 5.88 -2.85
CA LEU A 107 16.02 6.11 -4.16
C LEU A 107 17.00 5.83 -5.32
N PRO A 108 18.28 6.25 -5.24
CA PRO A 108 19.22 5.98 -6.34
C PRO A 108 19.52 4.50 -6.57
N THR A 109 19.17 3.62 -5.62
CA THR A 109 19.33 2.18 -5.83
C THR A 109 18.23 1.60 -6.71
N LEU A 110 17.15 2.34 -6.96
CA LEU A 110 16.08 1.89 -7.82
C LEU A 110 16.50 2.02 -9.28
N PRO A 111 16.42 0.91 -10.06
CA PRO A 111 16.89 0.93 -11.44
C PRO A 111 15.95 1.71 -12.36
N GLY A 112 16.53 2.37 -13.36
CA GLY A 112 15.78 2.98 -14.45
C GLY A 112 15.05 4.27 -14.14
N VAL A 113 15.27 4.87 -13.00
CA VAL A 113 14.64 6.13 -12.61
C VAL A 113 15.27 7.28 -13.40
N ILE A 114 14.47 7.99 -14.19
CA ILE A 114 14.96 9.13 -14.97
C ILE A 114 14.39 10.46 -14.48
N GLN A 115 13.27 10.44 -13.78
CA GLN A 115 12.67 11.66 -13.25
C GLN A 115 11.78 11.31 -12.05
N THR A 116 11.78 12.17 -11.05
CA THR A 116 10.91 12.02 -9.89
C THR A 116 10.19 13.31 -9.59
N ARG A 117 9.01 13.18 -8.98
CA ARG A 117 8.23 14.31 -8.45
C ARG A 117 7.67 13.89 -7.10
N SER A 118 8.11 14.57 -6.05
CA SER A 118 7.66 14.26 -4.68
C SER A 118 6.54 15.19 -4.27
N GLU A 119 5.51 14.61 -3.67
CA GLU A 119 4.38 15.36 -3.12
C GLU A 119 4.17 14.90 -1.69
N PHE A 120 4.31 15.83 -0.73
CA PHE A 120 4.13 15.52 0.68
C PHE A 120 2.66 15.54 1.04
N VAL A 121 2.24 14.54 1.81
CA VAL A 121 0.87 14.51 2.33
C VAL A 121 0.79 15.51 3.48
N ILE A 122 -0.07 16.50 3.33
CA ILE A 122 -0.28 17.52 4.36
C ILE A 122 -1.21 16.98 5.43
N GLU A 123 -2.29 16.32 5.01
CA GLU A 123 -3.30 15.80 5.91
C GLU A 123 -4.00 14.62 5.26
N GLU A 124 -4.24 13.58 6.04
CA GLU A 124 -4.97 12.41 5.57
C GLU A 124 -6.42 12.53 6.04
N HIS A 125 -7.33 12.62 5.09
CA HIS A 125 -8.75 12.80 5.40
C HIS A 125 -9.51 11.49 5.51
N LYS A 126 -9.03 10.47 4.80
CA LYS A 126 -9.67 9.16 4.81
C LYS A 126 -8.66 8.08 4.42
N THR A 127 -8.69 6.99 5.16
CA THR A 127 -7.84 5.83 4.87
C THR A 127 -8.71 4.58 4.99
N SER A 128 -8.48 3.62 4.08
CA SER A 128 -9.16 2.34 4.14
C SER A 128 -8.18 1.21 3.78
N PHE A 129 -8.53 0.00 4.22
CA PHE A 129 -7.72 -1.19 4.00
C PHE A 129 -8.42 -2.11 3.03
N GLY A 130 -8.19 -1.88 1.74
CA GLY A 130 -8.79 -2.68 0.70
C GLY A 130 -10.17 -2.19 0.30
N VAL A 131 -10.95 -3.08 -0.28
CA VAL A 131 -12.24 -2.74 -0.85
C VAL A 131 -13.30 -2.64 0.23
N ASN A 132 -14.05 -1.53 0.20
CA ASN A 132 -15.25 -1.42 1.01
C ASN A 132 -16.37 -2.19 0.28
N VAL A 133 -16.95 -3.17 0.97
CA VAL A 133 -17.97 -4.03 0.35
C VAL A 133 -19.21 -3.27 -0.09
N ASP A 134 -19.43 -2.06 0.43
CA ASP A 134 -20.57 -1.25 0.04
C ASP A 134 -20.49 -0.73 -1.39
N VAL A 135 -19.29 -0.76 -2.02
CA VAL A 135 -19.16 -0.40 -3.43
C VAL A 135 -19.52 -1.55 -4.35
N LEU A 136 -19.69 -2.74 -3.82
CA LEU A 136 -20.14 -3.88 -4.63
C LEU A 136 -21.63 -3.74 -4.87
N ASP A 137 -22.04 -3.93 -6.13
CA ASP A 137 -23.45 -3.93 -6.46
C ASP A 137 -24.03 -5.31 -6.17
N LEU A 138 -24.44 -5.51 -4.91
CA LEU A 138 -24.95 -6.79 -4.45
C LEU A 138 -26.43 -7.02 -4.76
N ASP A 139 -27.08 -6.01 -5.34
CA ASP A 139 -28.50 -6.09 -5.72
C ASP A 139 -28.70 -6.73 -7.08
N GLN A 140 -27.64 -7.01 -7.76
CA GLN A 140 -27.67 -7.60 -9.09
C GLN A 140 -27.94 -9.10 -9.05
#